data_3d647a97cced253e9cb8ae82bda3fe9b
#
_entry.id   3d647a97cced253e9cb8ae82bda3fe9b
#
_cell.length_a   1.000
_cell.length_b   1.000
_cell.length_c   1.000
_cell.angle_alpha   90.00
_cell.angle_beta   90.00
_cell.angle_gamma   90.00
#
_symmetry.space_group_name_H-M   'P 1'
#
loop_
_entity.id
_entity.type
_entity.pdbx_description
1 polymer ?
#
loop_
_entity_poly.entity_id
_entity_poly.type
_entity_poly.pdbx_seq_one_letter_code
_entity_poly.pdbx_strand_id
1 'polypeptide(L)'
;MTTTVYFATNRLVTNAKDPQNGYPATMAPPLEPDAMTYGVATVDQIDIPTNNAGVIKSITNVTKGDFSKQAQARISKPGSNLLIFVHGFDNSFSAGITRAAFNREWLAASGLPGTDTTVVAFSWPSLGKLLGFPILWSDY
;
A
#
# COMPACT_ATOMS: atom_id res chain seq x y z
N MET A 1 2.44 16.56 4.87
CA MET A 1 3.43 15.91 3.99
C MET A 1 2.69 14.91 3.12
N THR A 2 2.99 14.88 1.85
CA THR A 2 2.26 14.06 0.85
C THR A 2 3.20 13.04 0.23
N THR A 3 2.76 11.78 0.15
CA THR A 3 3.58 10.68 -0.37
C THR A 3 2.79 9.85 -1.36
N THR A 4 3.46 9.48 -2.45
CA THR A 4 2.93 8.54 -3.43
C THR A 4 3.29 7.12 -3.04
N VAL A 5 2.29 6.24 -2.98
CA VAL A 5 2.46 4.80 -2.71
C VAL A 5 1.97 4.02 -3.90
N TYR A 6 2.87 3.27 -4.53
CA TYR A 6 2.48 2.24 -5.51
C TYR A 6 2.00 1.03 -4.75
N PHE A 7 0.94 0.39 -5.18
CA PHE A 7 0.45 -0.80 -4.51
C PHE A 7 0.01 -1.89 -5.47
N ALA A 8 0.10 -3.11 -4.98
CA ALA A 8 -0.55 -4.28 -5.54
C ALA A 8 -1.41 -4.92 -4.46
N THR A 9 -2.55 -5.46 -4.82
CA THR A 9 -3.45 -6.12 -3.88
C THR A 9 -4.14 -7.31 -4.53
N ASN A 10 -4.31 -8.38 -3.77
CA ASN A 10 -5.17 -9.49 -4.11
C ASN A 10 -6.51 -9.46 -3.36
N ARG A 11 -6.84 -8.33 -2.74
CA ARG A 11 -8.18 -8.10 -2.18
C ARG A 11 -9.22 -8.01 -3.29
N LEU A 12 -10.44 -8.45 -3.01
CA LEU A 12 -11.59 -8.14 -3.84
C LEU A 12 -11.80 -6.61 -3.85
N VAL A 13 -11.87 -6.02 -5.04
CA VAL A 13 -12.10 -4.58 -5.17
C VAL A 13 -13.56 -4.35 -5.53
N THR A 14 -14.32 -3.74 -4.62
CA THR A 14 -15.73 -3.41 -4.80
C THR A 14 -15.92 -1.96 -5.24
N ASN A 15 -15.03 -1.08 -4.80
CA ASN A 15 -14.97 0.32 -5.23
C ASN A 15 -13.52 0.79 -5.19
N ALA A 16 -12.90 0.87 -6.35
CA ALA A 16 -11.48 1.16 -6.49
C ALA A 16 -11.08 2.55 -5.96
N LYS A 17 -12.02 3.46 -5.79
CA LYS A 17 -11.76 4.82 -5.31
C LYS A 17 -12.11 5.04 -3.84
N ASP A 18 -12.65 4.04 -3.18
CA ASP A 18 -12.99 4.10 -1.76
C ASP A 18 -11.93 3.35 -0.93
N PRO A 19 -10.98 4.06 -0.29
CA PRO A 19 -9.93 3.41 0.47
C PRO A 19 -10.43 2.76 1.77
N GLN A 20 -11.60 3.16 2.28
CA GLN A 20 -12.13 2.66 3.54
C GLN A 20 -12.93 1.38 3.36
N ASN A 21 -13.75 1.30 2.31
CA ASN A 21 -14.70 0.19 2.14
C ASN A 21 -14.55 -0.55 0.81
N GLY A 22 -13.81 0.01 -0.13
CA GLY A 22 -13.69 -0.54 -1.48
C GLY A 22 -12.69 -1.69 -1.64
N TYR A 23 -11.92 -2.00 -0.58
CA TYR A 23 -10.90 -3.06 -0.56
C TYR A 23 -11.10 -3.95 0.67
N PRO A 24 -12.19 -4.73 0.71
CA PRO A 24 -12.51 -5.55 1.88
C PRO A 24 -11.48 -6.64 2.14
N ALA A 25 -11.58 -7.26 3.31
CA ALA A 25 -10.73 -8.37 3.72
C ALA A 25 -11.13 -9.69 3.06
N THR A 26 -11.45 -9.66 1.78
CA THR A 26 -11.84 -10.80 0.97
C THR A 26 -10.88 -10.94 -0.17
N MET A 27 -10.37 -12.14 -0.41
CA MET A 27 -9.50 -12.40 -1.54
C MET A 27 -10.30 -12.35 -2.84
N ALA A 28 -9.75 -11.70 -3.86
CA ALA A 28 -10.31 -11.76 -5.19
C ALA A 28 -10.26 -13.21 -5.70
N PRO A 29 -11.30 -13.70 -6.38
CA PRO A 29 -11.24 -15.01 -7.00
C PRO A 29 -10.04 -15.10 -7.94
N PRO A 30 -9.34 -16.24 -7.98
CA PRO A 30 -8.24 -16.41 -8.91
C PRO A 30 -8.77 -16.46 -10.33
N LEU A 31 -8.81 -15.32 -10.98
CA LEU A 31 -9.13 -15.19 -12.39
C LEU A 31 -7.82 -15.21 -13.18
N GLU A 32 -7.77 -16.04 -14.18
CA GLU A 32 -6.61 -16.18 -15.04
C GLU A 32 -6.15 -14.85 -15.66
N PRO A 33 -4.85 -14.59 -15.74
CA PRO A 33 -3.74 -15.32 -15.13
C PRO A 33 -3.34 -14.82 -13.73
N ASP A 34 -3.85 -13.71 -13.27
CA ASP A 34 -3.62 -13.24 -11.91
C ASP A 34 -4.80 -12.37 -11.42
N ALA A 35 -5.10 -12.51 -10.13
CA ALA A 35 -6.19 -11.79 -9.46
C ALA A 35 -5.71 -10.46 -8.84
N MET A 36 -4.56 -9.95 -9.27
CA MET A 36 -3.96 -8.75 -8.69
C MET A 36 -4.57 -7.49 -9.27
N THR A 37 -4.83 -6.53 -8.40
CA THR A 37 -5.14 -5.15 -8.78
C THR A 37 -3.95 -4.27 -8.44
N TYR A 38 -3.61 -3.37 -9.35
CA TYR A 38 -2.49 -2.45 -9.21
C TYR A 38 -2.99 -1.02 -9.16
N GLY A 39 -2.31 -0.19 -8.41
CA GLY A 39 -2.70 1.21 -8.31
C GLY A 39 -1.61 2.10 -7.73
N VAL A 40 -1.94 3.37 -7.71
CA VAL A 40 -1.13 4.44 -7.13
C VAL A 40 -2.02 5.23 -6.18
N ALA A 41 -1.63 5.30 -4.93
CA ALA A 41 -2.34 6.06 -3.90
C ALA A 41 -1.53 7.31 -3.54
N THR A 42 -2.22 8.41 -3.31
CA THR A 42 -1.63 9.61 -2.71
C THR A 42 -2.08 9.68 -1.27
N VAL A 43 -1.13 9.70 -0.36
CA VAL A 43 -1.36 9.81 1.09
C VAL A 43 -0.95 11.21 1.53
N ASP A 44 -1.84 11.90 2.21
CA ASP A 44 -1.64 13.27 2.69
C ASP A 44 -1.72 13.33 4.21
N GLN A 45 -1.35 14.48 4.80
CA GLN A 45 -1.40 14.73 6.23
C GLN A 45 -0.50 13.81 7.07
N ILE A 46 0.56 13.30 6.48
CA ILE A 46 1.56 12.52 7.22
C ILE A 46 2.33 13.46 8.14
N ASP A 47 2.44 13.10 9.41
CA ASP A 47 3.19 13.88 10.40
C ASP A 47 4.01 12.95 11.29
N ILE A 48 5.31 12.92 11.05
CA ILE A 48 6.24 12.04 11.75
C ILE A 48 6.31 12.36 13.25
N PRO A 49 6.45 13.62 13.69
CA PRO A 49 6.52 13.94 15.12
C PRO A 49 5.31 13.45 15.93
N THR A 50 4.12 13.51 15.36
CA THR A 50 2.89 13.07 16.04
C THR A 50 2.52 11.62 15.76
N ASN A 51 3.34 10.88 15.00
CA ASN A 51 3.07 9.51 14.57
C ASN A 51 1.75 9.38 13.78
N ASN A 52 1.40 10.40 13.02
CA ASN A 52 0.22 10.38 12.17
C ASN A 52 0.57 9.83 10.79
N ALA A 53 0.01 8.68 10.45
CA ALA A 53 0.25 8.03 9.15
C ALA A 53 -0.50 8.70 7.99
N GLY A 54 -1.36 9.66 8.27
CA GLY A 54 -2.09 10.39 7.25
C GLY A 54 -3.35 9.71 6.77
N VAL A 55 -3.85 10.21 5.64
CA VAL A 55 -5.08 9.72 5.01
C VAL A 55 -4.86 9.55 3.51
N ILE A 56 -5.50 8.57 2.91
CA ILE A 56 -5.48 8.38 1.46
C ILE A 56 -6.36 9.47 0.84
N LYS A 57 -5.74 10.32 0.04
CA LYS A 57 -6.40 11.42 -0.66
C LYS A 57 -7.00 10.97 -1.99
N SER A 58 -6.31 10.11 -2.70
CA SER A 58 -6.74 9.62 -4.00
C SER A 58 -6.14 8.26 -4.32
N ILE A 59 -6.85 7.50 -5.15
CA ILE A 59 -6.41 6.24 -5.70
C ILE A 59 -6.62 6.28 -7.22
N THR A 60 -5.61 5.88 -7.96
CA THR A 60 -5.68 5.66 -9.40
C THR A 60 -5.28 4.23 -9.69
N ASN A 61 -6.17 3.45 -10.29
CA ASN A 61 -5.84 2.10 -10.72
C ASN A 61 -5.11 2.15 -12.06
N VAL A 62 -4.14 1.27 -12.20
CA VAL A 62 -3.30 1.16 -13.39
C VAL A 62 -3.22 -0.29 -13.84
N THR A 63 -2.87 -0.52 -15.08
CA THR A 63 -2.60 -1.87 -15.57
C THR A 63 -1.28 -2.38 -14.98
N LYS A 64 -1.10 -3.69 -14.98
CA LYS A 64 0.17 -4.31 -14.57
C LYS A 64 1.36 -3.74 -15.34
N GLY A 65 1.20 -3.57 -16.65
CA GLY A 65 2.25 -3.01 -17.52
C GLY A 65 2.60 -1.57 -17.17
N ASP A 66 1.60 -0.74 -16.94
CA ASP A 66 1.82 0.67 -16.56
C ASP A 66 2.40 0.78 -15.15
N PHE A 67 1.96 -0.07 -14.22
CA PHE A 67 2.55 -0.16 -12.89
C PHE A 67 4.05 -0.46 -12.98
N SER A 68 4.42 -1.47 -13.75
CA SER A 68 5.84 -1.84 -13.94
C SER A 68 6.64 -0.71 -14.57
N LYS A 69 6.12 -0.06 -15.60
CA LYS A 69 6.81 1.07 -16.27
C LYS A 69 7.04 2.23 -15.33
N GLN A 70 6.01 2.62 -14.57
CA GLN A 70 6.10 3.75 -13.63
C GLN A 70 7.08 3.45 -12.49
N ALA A 71 7.03 2.25 -11.93
CA ALA A 71 7.94 1.84 -10.88
C ALA A 71 9.38 1.80 -11.39
N GLN A 72 9.63 1.18 -12.54
CA GLN A 72 10.97 1.11 -13.14
C GLN A 72 11.54 2.48 -13.46
N ALA A 73 10.74 3.41 -13.95
CA ALA A 73 11.20 4.76 -14.25
C ALA A 73 11.74 5.48 -13.00
N ARG A 74 11.20 5.16 -11.83
CA ARG A 74 11.66 5.74 -10.56
C ARG A 74 12.88 5.04 -10.00
N ILE A 75 12.87 3.71 -9.95
CA ILE A 75 13.94 2.94 -9.30
C ILE A 75 15.20 2.82 -10.16
N SER A 76 15.13 3.08 -11.47
CA SER A 76 16.30 3.03 -12.34
C SER A 76 17.15 4.29 -12.30
N LYS A 77 16.71 5.34 -11.62
CA LYS A 77 17.52 6.56 -11.46
C LYS A 77 18.71 6.29 -10.53
N PRO A 78 19.91 6.81 -10.84
CA PRO A 78 21.06 6.69 -9.94
C PRO A 78 20.73 7.25 -8.55
N GLY A 79 21.10 6.51 -7.51
CA GLY A 79 20.85 6.91 -6.12
C GLY A 79 19.43 6.71 -5.61
N SER A 80 18.55 6.12 -6.43
CA SER A 80 17.19 5.80 -5.99
C SER A 80 17.17 4.54 -5.12
N ASN A 81 16.16 4.47 -4.23
CA ASN A 81 15.91 3.34 -3.37
C ASN A 81 14.49 2.81 -3.57
N LEU A 82 14.31 1.53 -3.29
CA LEU A 82 13.00 0.88 -3.30
C LEU A 82 12.69 0.37 -1.89
N LEU A 83 11.59 0.83 -1.33
CA LEU A 83 11.01 0.30 -0.10
C LEU A 83 9.82 -0.57 -0.46
N ILE A 84 9.90 -1.86 -0.17
CA ILE A 84 8.77 -2.78 -0.29
C ILE A 84 8.16 -2.95 1.09
N PHE A 85 6.86 -2.68 1.20
CA PHE A 85 6.13 -2.75 2.45
C PHE A 85 5.01 -3.80 2.35
N VAL A 86 5.03 -4.76 3.27
CA VAL A 86 3.98 -5.76 3.43
C VAL A 86 3.41 -5.61 4.84
N HIS A 87 2.13 -5.29 4.94
CA HIS A 87 1.50 -5.07 6.25
C HIS A 87 1.30 -6.38 7.02
N GLY A 88 1.15 -6.27 8.34
CA GLY A 88 0.78 -7.38 9.20
C GLY A 88 -0.68 -7.80 9.00
N PHE A 89 -1.07 -8.91 9.64
CA PHE A 89 -2.40 -9.49 9.44
C PHE A 89 -3.54 -8.65 10.04
N ASP A 90 -3.24 -7.78 10.97
CA ASP A 90 -4.22 -6.90 11.64
C ASP A 90 -4.30 -5.53 10.97
N ASN A 91 -4.35 -5.48 9.64
CA ASN A 91 -4.40 -4.22 8.91
C ASN A 91 -5.45 -4.25 7.81
N SER A 92 -6.25 -3.18 7.74
CA SER A 92 -7.08 -2.88 6.59
C SER A 92 -6.23 -2.42 5.40
N PHE A 93 -6.83 -2.35 4.23
CA PHE A 93 -6.18 -1.75 3.05
C PHE A 93 -5.69 -0.33 3.36
N SER A 94 -6.57 0.52 3.89
CA SER A 94 -6.23 1.91 4.20
C SER A 94 -5.07 2.00 5.20
N ALA A 95 -5.11 1.21 6.27
CA ALA A 95 -4.04 1.18 7.27
C ALA A 95 -2.70 0.73 6.68
N GLY A 96 -2.72 -0.28 5.81
CA GLY A 96 -1.50 -0.76 5.14
C GLY A 96 -0.88 0.29 4.24
N ILE A 97 -1.69 0.97 3.43
CA ILE A 97 -1.21 2.00 2.51
C ILE A 97 -0.68 3.24 3.25
N THR A 98 -1.41 3.72 4.24
CA THR A 98 -0.96 4.89 5.02
C THR A 98 0.30 4.58 5.82
N ARG A 99 0.41 3.38 6.37
CA ARG A 99 1.63 2.97 7.08
C ARG A 99 2.84 2.84 6.15
N ALA A 100 2.63 2.38 4.93
CA ALA A 100 3.69 2.34 3.92
C ALA A 100 4.22 3.75 3.61
N ALA A 101 3.31 4.71 3.44
CA ALA A 101 3.66 6.12 3.23
C ALA A 101 4.42 6.69 4.44
N PHE A 102 3.93 6.44 5.65
CA PHE A 102 4.58 6.88 6.88
C PHE A 102 6.01 6.34 6.99
N ASN A 103 6.19 5.04 6.74
CA ASN A 103 7.52 4.43 6.84
C ASN A 103 8.49 5.01 5.82
N ARG A 104 8.02 5.31 4.61
CA ARG A 104 8.85 6.00 3.61
C ARG A 104 9.32 7.37 4.14
N GLU A 105 8.42 8.16 4.70
CA GLU A 105 8.74 9.48 5.23
C GLU A 105 9.61 9.40 6.50
N TRP A 106 9.35 8.42 7.34
CA TRP A 106 10.16 8.16 8.53
C TRP A 106 11.61 7.83 8.16
N LEU A 107 11.80 6.99 7.15
CA LEU A 107 13.15 6.66 6.66
C LEU A 107 13.85 7.90 6.11
N ALA A 108 13.16 8.72 5.33
CA ALA A 108 13.71 9.96 4.80
C ALA A 108 14.11 10.95 5.94
N ALA A 109 13.27 11.06 6.95
CA ALA A 109 13.53 11.93 8.11
C ALA A 109 14.67 11.40 8.99
N SER A 110 14.96 10.10 8.95
CA SER A 110 16.04 9.47 9.71
C SER A 110 17.41 9.64 9.06
N GLY A 111 17.52 10.43 8.01
CA GLY A 111 18.79 10.76 7.36
C GLY A 111 19.31 9.68 6.41
N LEU A 112 18.52 8.68 6.06
CA LEU A 112 18.89 7.80 4.96
C LEU A 112 18.95 8.63 3.68
N PRO A 113 20.06 8.59 2.93
CA PRO A 113 20.15 9.33 1.68
C PRO A 113 19.06 8.79 0.74
N GLY A 114 18.11 9.59 0.41
CA GLY A 114 17.08 9.14 -0.50
C GLY A 114 15.76 9.83 -0.32
N THR A 115 15.74 11.12 -0.63
CA THR A 115 14.54 11.78 -1.11
C THR A 115 13.92 11.03 -2.30
N ASP A 116 14.67 10.11 -2.93
CA ASP A 116 14.26 9.32 -4.09
C ASP A 116 13.90 7.87 -3.75
N THR A 117 13.37 7.64 -2.57
CA THR A 117 12.82 6.33 -2.21
C THR A 117 11.40 6.17 -2.76
N THR A 118 11.21 5.17 -3.60
CA THR A 118 9.89 4.76 -4.07
C THR A 118 9.36 3.67 -3.15
N VAL A 119 8.15 3.83 -2.65
CA VAL A 119 7.50 2.82 -1.83
C VAL A 119 6.48 2.03 -2.65
N VAL A 120 6.58 0.71 -2.56
CA VAL A 120 5.62 -0.24 -3.14
C VAL A 120 5.03 -1.06 -2.01
N ALA A 121 3.72 -0.98 -1.83
CA ALA A 121 3.00 -1.74 -0.82
C ALA A 121 2.29 -2.94 -1.44
N PHE A 122 2.33 -4.06 -0.74
CA PHE A 122 1.46 -5.19 -1.03
C PHE A 122 0.40 -5.30 0.05
N SER A 123 -0.88 -5.21 -0.34
CA SER A 123 -2.01 -5.32 0.56
C SER A 123 -2.74 -6.64 0.32
N TRP A 124 -2.58 -7.56 1.27
CA TRP A 124 -3.27 -8.86 1.25
C TRP A 124 -4.56 -8.78 2.10
N PRO A 125 -5.53 -9.69 1.88
CA PRO A 125 -6.77 -9.70 2.66
C PRO A 125 -6.49 -9.88 4.16
N SER A 126 -6.92 -8.89 4.94
CA SER A 126 -6.85 -8.88 6.38
C SER A 126 -8.01 -8.07 6.91
N LEU A 127 -8.52 -8.44 8.08
CA LEU A 127 -9.72 -7.82 8.64
C LEU A 127 -9.46 -6.44 9.25
N GLY A 128 -8.20 -6.05 9.43
CA GLY A 128 -7.85 -4.78 10.04
C GLY A 128 -8.18 -4.70 11.52
N LYS A 129 -8.40 -5.84 12.14
CA LYS A 129 -8.64 -5.98 13.58
C LYS A 129 -8.24 -7.36 14.04
N LEU A 130 -7.83 -7.47 15.29
CA LEU A 130 -7.54 -8.74 15.91
C LEU A 130 -8.86 -9.46 16.17
N LEU A 131 -9.04 -10.62 15.55
CA LEU A 131 -10.17 -11.49 15.78
C LEU A 131 -9.77 -12.58 16.76
N GLY A 132 -10.73 -13.01 17.60
CA GLY A 132 -10.49 -14.10 18.52
C GLY A 132 -10.25 -15.42 17.78
N PHE A 133 -9.47 -16.29 18.40
CA PHE A 133 -9.34 -17.69 17.98
C PHE A 133 -10.73 -18.34 17.98
N PRO A 134 -11.15 -19.10 17.00
CA PRO A 134 -10.43 -19.70 15.87
C PRO A 134 -10.51 -18.93 14.54
N ILE A 135 -11.05 -17.73 14.55
CA ILE A 135 -11.28 -16.96 13.30
C ILE A 135 -9.96 -16.57 12.65
N LEU A 136 -8.89 -16.49 13.41
CA LEU A 136 -7.55 -16.21 12.90
C LEU A 136 -7.11 -17.16 11.78
N TRP A 137 -7.62 -18.38 11.80
CA TRP A 137 -7.25 -19.38 10.80
C TRP A 137 -7.98 -19.18 9.47
N SER A 138 -9.07 -18.43 9.46
CA SER A 138 -9.80 -18.14 8.22
C SER A 138 -9.14 -17.06 7.36
N ASP A 139 -8.21 -16.30 7.94
CA ASP A 139 -7.45 -15.28 7.21
C ASP A 139 -6.30 -15.86 6.38
N TYR A 140 -6.03 -17.12 6.57
CA TYR A 140 -5.00 -17.87 5.85
C TYR A 140 -5.65 -18.88 4.90
#